data_ffe171429cdc986eb1552244cd9e4ce1
#
_entry.id   ffe171429cdc986eb1552244cd9e4ce1
#
_cell.length_a   1.000
_cell.length_b   1.000
_cell.length_c   1.000
_cell.angle_alpha   90.00
_cell.angle_beta   90.00
_cell.angle_gamma   90.00
#
_symmetry.space_group_name_H-M   'P 1'
#
loop_
_entity.id
_entity.type
_entity.pdbx_description
1 polymer ?
#
loop_
_entity_poly.entity_id
_entity_poly.type
_entity_poly.pdbx_seq_one_letter_code
_entity_poly.pdbx_strand_id
1 'polypeptide(L)'
;PGGSGRELIWFPDPVGPRDCYRAALPDPVLLHHAFPEVGRITARMAATRRDRLTAPLPMLAPSHLEGGPGAVRVEVRGRRDGVEDVVVLGASGRPAVAAAAVAATAVEWLLTGRNRVRGMVGLAEMVEPLAFLEDLAGRGLEAEVFEGDRALA
;
A
#
# COMPACT_ATOMS: atom_id res chain seq x y z
N PRO A 1 13.07 13.73 -5.63
CA PRO A 1 13.90 12.59 -5.99
C PRO A 1 13.69 11.44 -5.02
N GLY A 2 13.77 10.20 -5.51
CA GLY A 2 13.73 9.00 -4.67
C GLY A 2 14.81 9.05 -3.59
N GLY A 3 14.53 8.43 -2.43
CA GLY A 3 15.46 8.42 -1.29
C GLY A 3 15.54 9.72 -0.50
N SER A 4 14.74 10.74 -0.81
CA SER A 4 14.68 12.00 -0.08
C SER A 4 13.49 12.05 0.89
N GLY A 5 13.45 13.08 1.74
CA GLY A 5 12.31 13.38 2.60
C GLY A 5 12.06 12.30 3.63
N ARG A 6 13.03 12.08 4.53
CA ARG A 6 12.88 11.16 5.67
C ARG A 6 11.70 11.57 6.53
N GLU A 7 10.87 10.59 6.90
CA GLU A 7 9.72 10.74 7.78
C GLU A 7 9.56 9.48 8.61
N LEU A 8 9.31 9.63 9.91
CA LEU A 8 8.98 8.50 10.77
C LEU A 8 7.51 8.20 10.60
N ILE A 9 7.21 6.99 10.14
CA ILE A 9 5.84 6.53 9.89
C ILE A 9 5.56 5.32 10.75
N TRP A 10 4.40 5.34 11.40
CA TRP A 10 3.88 4.23 12.17
C TRP A 10 3.08 3.29 11.27
N PHE A 11 3.42 2.03 11.32
CA PHE A 11 2.72 0.95 10.63
C PHE A 11 2.02 0.05 11.64
N PRO A 12 1.01 -0.72 11.21
CA PRO A 12 0.37 -1.74 12.04
C PRO A 12 1.39 -2.73 12.61
N ASP A 13 1.07 -3.30 13.77
CA ASP A 13 1.83 -4.39 14.35
C ASP A 13 1.89 -5.61 13.39
N PRO A 14 2.97 -6.35 13.37
CA PRO A 14 4.20 -6.25 14.20
C PRO A 14 5.29 -5.34 13.63
N VAL A 15 5.02 -4.54 12.61
CA VAL A 15 6.02 -3.72 11.92
C VAL A 15 6.41 -2.48 12.75
N GLY A 16 5.41 -1.74 13.28
CA GLY A 16 5.64 -0.56 14.10
C GLY A 16 6.32 0.60 13.36
N PRO A 17 7.00 1.52 14.09
CA PRO A 17 7.58 2.72 13.51
C PRO A 17 8.77 2.41 12.59
N ARG A 18 8.82 3.09 11.43
CA ARG A 18 9.90 2.97 10.44
C ARG A 18 10.26 4.32 9.84
N ASP A 19 11.54 4.52 9.61
CA ASP A 19 12.02 5.62 8.77
C ASP A 19 11.67 5.36 7.31
N CYS A 20 10.83 6.21 6.74
CA CYS A 20 10.39 6.10 5.36
C CYS A 20 10.94 7.25 4.52
N TYR A 21 11.20 6.95 3.26
CA TYR A 21 11.72 7.87 2.27
C TYR A 21 10.84 7.85 1.03
N ARG A 22 10.78 8.95 0.29
CA ARG A 22 10.09 8.99 -1.00
C ARG A 22 10.66 7.92 -1.91
N ALA A 23 9.77 7.12 -2.49
CA ALA A 23 10.13 6.04 -3.40
C ALA A 23 9.63 6.35 -4.82
N ALA A 24 10.44 6.00 -5.81
CA ALA A 24 10.07 6.09 -7.22
C ALA A 24 9.30 4.81 -7.62
N LEU A 25 8.09 4.67 -7.09
CA LEU A 25 7.18 3.57 -7.39
C LEU A 25 6.16 3.99 -8.45
N PRO A 26 5.54 3.05 -9.17
CA PRO A 26 4.49 3.34 -10.15
C PRO A 26 3.18 3.80 -9.52
N ASP A 27 2.96 3.53 -8.23
CA ASP A 27 1.72 3.80 -7.50
C ASP A 27 1.19 5.22 -7.68
N PRO A 28 2.00 6.31 -7.55
CA PRO A 28 1.51 7.66 -7.76
C PRO A 28 0.93 7.90 -9.15
N VAL A 29 1.47 7.26 -10.18
CA VAL A 29 0.98 7.40 -11.55
C VAL A 29 -0.35 6.67 -11.72
N LEU A 30 -0.42 5.43 -11.25
CA LEU A 30 -1.63 4.61 -11.33
C LEU A 30 -2.78 5.21 -10.51
N LEU A 31 -2.48 5.67 -9.30
CA LEU A 31 -3.48 6.30 -8.44
C LEU A 31 -3.94 7.66 -8.97
N HIS A 32 -3.04 8.46 -9.56
CA HIS A 32 -3.46 9.73 -10.15
C HIS A 32 -4.39 9.53 -11.36
N HIS A 33 -4.21 8.44 -12.10
CA HIS A 33 -5.11 8.11 -13.19
C HIS A 33 -6.52 7.74 -12.69
N ALA A 34 -6.59 7.00 -11.57
CA ALA A 34 -7.85 6.63 -10.94
C ALA A 34 -8.52 7.80 -10.17
N PHE A 35 -7.72 8.74 -9.65
CA PHE A 35 -8.16 9.87 -8.82
C PHE A 35 -7.54 11.18 -9.31
N PRO A 36 -7.96 11.70 -10.48
CA PRO A 36 -7.35 12.88 -11.10
C PRO A 36 -7.55 14.17 -10.30
N GLU A 37 -8.54 14.22 -9.43
CA GLU A 37 -8.82 15.35 -8.54
C GLU A 37 -7.85 15.45 -7.36
N VAL A 38 -7.08 14.40 -7.07
CA VAL A 38 -6.11 14.42 -5.97
C VAL A 38 -4.88 15.20 -6.38
N GLY A 39 -4.67 16.36 -5.74
CA GLY A 39 -3.59 17.28 -6.08
C GLY A 39 -2.19 16.75 -5.80
N ARG A 40 -2.03 15.75 -4.95
CA ARG A 40 -0.73 15.17 -4.62
C ARG A 40 -0.84 13.74 -4.14
N ILE A 41 -0.09 12.85 -4.79
CA ILE A 41 0.10 11.46 -4.37
C ILE A 41 1.59 11.22 -4.13
N THR A 42 1.94 10.60 -3.02
CA THR A 42 3.34 10.33 -2.66
C THR A 42 3.47 8.90 -2.16
N ALA A 43 4.30 8.12 -2.83
CA ALA A 43 4.70 6.81 -2.34
C ALA A 43 5.97 6.92 -1.50
N ARG A 44 6.02 6.16 -0.41
CA ARG A 44 7.16 6.06 0.49
C ARG A 44 7.47 4.60 0.76
N MET A 45 8.72 4.32 1.04
CA MET A 45 9.18 2.99 1.42
C MET A 45 10.11 3.08 2.62
N ALA A 46 9.94 2.15 3.55
CA ALA A 46 10.84 2.02 4.67
C ALA A 46 12.22 1.55 4.18
N ALA A 47 13.28 2.17 4.68
CA ALA A 47 14.64 1.79 4.39
C ALA A 47 15.56 2.13 5.57
N THR A 48 16.43 1.19 5.93
CA THR A 48 17.49 1.45 6.89
C THR A 48 18.65 2.20 6.21
N ARG A 49 19.56 2.73 6.99
CA ARG A 49 20.81 3.31 6.42
C ARG A 49 21.60 2.28 5.64
N ARG A 50 21.61 1.03 6.10
CA ARG A 50 22.29 -0.07 5.42
C ARG A 50 21.65 -0.33 4.06
N ASP A 51 20.32 -0.44 4.00
CA ASP A 51 19.60 -0.68 2.74
C ASP A 51 19.89 0.41 1.71
N ARG A 52 19.96 1.65 2.15
CA ARG A 52 20.28 2.79 1.27
C ARG A 52 21.71 2.76 0.74
N LEU A 53 22.67 2.32 1.57
CA LEU A 53 24.07 2.21 1.17
C LEU A 53 24.31 1.02 0.26
N THR A 54 23.56 -0.07 0.47
CA THR A 54 23.71 -1.32 -0.30
C THR A 54 22.79 -1.43 -1.50
N ALA A 55 21.86 -0.47 -1.69
CA ALA A 55 20.91 -0.47 -2.79
C ALA A 55 21.55 -0.65 -4.20
N PRO A 56 22.73 -0.10 -4.51
CA PRO A 56 23.38 -0.32 -5.81
C PRO A 56 24.15 -1.65 -5.89
N LEU A 57 24.27 -2.39 -4.79
CA LEU A 57 25.00 -3.66 -4.78
C LEU A 57 24.06 -4.82 -5.15
N PRO A 58 24.60 -5.87 -5.83
CA PRO A 58 23.82 -7.07 -6.06
C PRO A 58 23.42 -7.72 -4.74
N MET A 59 22.27 -8.37 -4.73
CA MET A 59 21.81 -9.11 -3.55
C MET A 59 22.76 -10.28 -3.30
N LEU A 60 23.55 -10.18 -2.23
CA LEU A 60 24.59 -11.18 -1.87
C LEU A 60 24.03 -12.27 -0.96
N ALA A 61 22.87 -12.07 -0.36
CA ALA A 61 22.20 -13.05 0.49
C ALA A 61 20.95 -13.57 -0.20
N PRO A 62 20.65 -14.88 -0.11
CA PRO A 62 19.39 -15.41 -0.62
C PRO A 62 18.22 -14.74 0.09
N SER A 63 17.15 -14.42 -0.65
CA SER A 63 15.91 -13.93 -0.07
C SER A 63 15.30 -15.02 0.83
N HIS A 64 14.72 -14.61 1.94
CA HIS A 64 13.96 -15.54 2.77
C HIS A 64 12.79 -16.11 1.98
N LEU A 65 12.61 -17.44 1.99
CA LEU A 65 11.59 -18.13 1.18
C LEU A 65 10.16 -17.59 1.39
N GLU A 66 9.84 -17.24 2.62
CA GLU A 66 8.50 -16.73 2.97
C GLU A 66 8.44 -15.21 3.17
N GLY A 67 9.58 -14.53 3.15
CA GLY A 67 9.70 -13.13 3.50
C GLY A 67 9.49 -12.86 5.01
N GLY A 68 9.83 -11.66 5.45
CA GLY A 68 9.50 -11.16 6.78
C GLY A 68 8.12 -10.51 6.81
N PRO A 69 7.63 -10.13 8.02
CA PRO A 69 6.43 -9.33 8.14
C PRO A 69 6.62 -7.98 7.47
N GLY A 70 5.60 -7.54 6.77
CA GLY A 70 5.53 -6.23 6.14
C GLY A 70 4.21 -5.55 6.49
N ALA A 71 4.11 -4.27 6.21
CA ALA A 71 2.87 -3.54 6.35
C ALA A 71 2.76 -2.47 5.27
N VAL A 72 1.53 -2.13 4.94
CA VAL A 72 1.16 -0.98 4.12
C VAL A 72 0.35 -0.01 4.97
N ARG A 73 0.55 1.29 4.73
CA ARG A 73 -0.24 2.36 5.31
C ARG A 73 -0.62 3.32 4.20
N VAL A 74 -1.89 3.61 4.12
CA VAL A 74 -2.45 4.59 3.20
C VAL A 74 -3.05 5.72 4.02
N GLU A 75 -2.67 6.95 3.73
CA GLU A 75 -3.18 8.13 4.40
C GLU A 75 -3.80 9.05 3.35
N VAL A 76 -5.06 9.38 3.56
CA VAL A 76 -5.83 10.31 2.73
C VAL A 76 -6.13 11.55 3.55
N ARG A 77 -5.68 12.70 3.06
CA ARG A 77 -5.95 14.01 3.66
C ARG A 77 -6.87 14.81 2.76
N GLY A 78 -7.88 15.40 3.33
CA GLY A 78 -8.85 16.18 2.58
C GLY A 78 -9.66 17.09 3.46
N ARG A 79 -10.81 17.51 2.93
CA ARG A 79 -11.81 18.25 3.69
C ARG A 79 -13.15 17.56 3.55
N ARG A 80 -13.84 17.42 4.69
CA ARG A 80 -15.21 16.96 4.75
C ARG A 80 -16.04 18.04 5.43
N ASP A 81 -17.05 18.53 4.74
CA ASP A 81 -17.91 19.62 5.22
C ASP A 81 -17.13 20.89 5.64
N GLY A 82 -16.04 21.18 4.92
CA GLY A 82 -15.18 22.34 5.17
C GLY A 82 -14.13 22.14 6.27
N VAL A 83 -14.18 21.04 7.01
CA VAL A 83 -13.23 20.69 8.08
C VAL A 83 -12.12 19.77 7.51
N GLU A 84 -10.89 19.99 7.93
CA GLU A 84 -9.78 19.09 7.58
C GLU A 84 -10.06 17.70 8.18
N ASP A 85 -9.91 16.69 7.34
CA ASP A 85 -10.15 15.29 7.69
C ASP A 85 -8.97 14.43 7.21
N VAL A 86 -8.58 13.46 8.02
CA VAL A 86 -7.51 12.52 7.73
C VAL A 86 -8.00 11.12 8.02
N VAL A 87 -7.96 10.28 6.99
CA VAL A 87 -8.28 8.85 7.11
C VAL A 87 -7.00 8.05 6.90
N VAL A 88 -6.71 7.16 7.81
CA VAL A 88 -5.55 6.27 7.74
C VAL A 88 -6.02 4.83 7.71
N LEU A 89 -5.59 4.11 6.70
CA LEU A 89 -5.81 2.68 6.53
C LEU A 89 -4.48 1.95 6.65
N GLY A 90 -4.48 0.80 7.26
CA GLY A 90 -3.30 -0.03 7.40
C GLY A 90 -3.62 -1.51 7.26
N ALA A 91 -2.65 -2.24 6.75
CA ALA A 91 -2.68 -3.70 6.73
C ALA A 91 -1.28 -4.24 7.01
N SER A 92 -1.20 -5.36 7.69
CA SER A 92 0.05 -6.06 7.94
C SER A 92 -0.04 -7.52 7.51
N GLY A 93 1.11 -8.10 7.17
CA GLY A 93 1.16 -9.48 6.72
C GLY A 93 2.47 -9.81 6.03
N ARG A 94 2.51 -10.93 5.32
CA ARG A 94 3.64 -11.31 4.46
C ARG A 94 3.44 -10.71 3.07
N PRO A 95 4.32 -9.83 2.58
CA PRO A 95 4.13 -9.11 1.31
C PRO A 95 3.89 -10.04 0.11
N ALA A 96 4.60 -11.16 0.05
CA ALA A 96 4.45 -12.11 -1.05
C ALA A 96 3.07 -12.79 -1.04
N VAL A 97 2.56 -13.13 0.16
CA VAL A 97 1.23 -13.72 0.33
C VAL A 97 0.15 -12.71 -0.04
N ALA A 98 0.29 -11.47 0.44
CA ALA A 98 -0.62 -10.39 0.12
C ALA A 98 -0.67 -10.10 -1.39
N ALA A 99 0.49 -10.01 -2.04
CA ALA A 99 0.57 -9.80 -3.49
C ALA A 99 -0.09 -10.96 -4.27
N ALA A 100 0.13 -12.20 -3.85
CA ALA A 100 -0.48 -13.37 -4.47
C ALA A 100 -2.01 -13.38 -4.30
N ALA A 101 -2.52 -13.04 -3.11
CA ALA A 101 -3.94 -12.97 -2.86
C ALA A 101 -4.62 -11.87 -3.71
N VAL A 102 -4.02 -10.67 -3.78
CA VAL A 102 -4.52 -9.57 -4.63
C VAL A 102 -4.55 -10.00 -6.10
N ALA A 103 -3.46 -10.61 -6.60
CA ALA A 103 -3.39 -11.07 -7.98
C ALA A 103 -4.44 -12.16 -8.27
N ALA A 104 -4.59 -13.14 -7.38
CA ALA A 104 -5.57 -14.22 -7.54
C ALA A 104 -7.02 -13.68 -7.55
N THR A 105 -7.34 -12.76 -6.64
CA THR A 105 -8.66 -12.13 -6.58
C THR A 105 -8.94 -11.30 -7.84
N ALA A 106 -7.94 -10.55 -8.33
CA ALA A 106 -8.08 -9.79 -9.56
C ALA A 106 -8.32 -10.69 -10.79
N VAL A 107 -7.62 -11.82 -10.88
CA VAL A 107 -7.84 -12.81 -11.94
C VAL A 107 -9.25 -13.41 -11.86
N GLU A 108 -9.72 -13.77 -10.66
CA GLU A 108 -11.07 -14.27 -10.44
C GLU A 108 -12.12 -13.26 -10.89
N TRP A 109 -11.94 -11.97 -10.56
CA TRP A 109 -12.82 -10.91 -10.99
C TRP A 109 -12.88 -10.75 -12.52
N LEU A 110 -11.71 -10.87 -13.17
CA LEU A 110 -11.65 -10.83 -14.64
C LEU A 110 -12.38 -12.03 -15.26
N LEU A 111 -12.18 -13.24 -14.74
CA LEU A 111 -12.82 -14.46 -15.24
C LEU A 111 -14.33 -14.48 -15.02
N THR A 112 -14.79 -13.91 -13.91
CA THR A 112 -16.22 -13.86 -13.56
C THR A 112 -16.94 -12.62 -14.08
N GLY A 113 -16.21 -11.70 -14.75
CA GLY A 113 -16.78 -10.49 -15.32
C GLY A 113 -17.22 -9.44 -14.27
N ARG A 114 -16.67 -9.50 -13.06
CA ARG A 114 -16.95 -8.52 -11.98
C ARG A 114 -16.16 -7.22 -12.12
N ASN A 115 -15.21 -7.15 -13.05
CA ASN A 115 -14.41 -5.96 -13.30
C ASN A 115 -15.27 -4.83 -13.88
N ARG A 116 -15.03 -3.59 -13.41
CA ARG A 116 -15.80 -2.39 -13.78
C ARG A 116 -15.50 -1.91 -15.19
N VAL A 117 -14.25 -2.03 -15.62
CA VAL A 117 -13.76 -1.54 -16.91
C VAL A 117 -12.92 -2.60 -17.61
N ARG A 118 -12.78 -2.45 -18.93
CA ARG A 118 -11.93 -3.31 -19.77
C ARG A 118 -10.79 -2.49 -20.35
N GLY A 119 -9.66 -3.12 -20.57
CA GLY A 119 -8.50 -2.48 -21.15
C GLY A 119 -7.30 -2.49 -20.20
N MET A 120 -6.30 -1.68 -20.50
CA MET A 120 -5.10 -1.51 -19.67
C MET A 120 -5.37 -0.42 -18.63
N VAL A 121 -5.73 -0.84 -17.43
CA VAL A 121 -6.12 0.04 -16.31
C VAL A 121 -5.46 -0.42 -15.01
N GLY A 122 -5.37 0.49 -14.05
CA GLY A 122 -4.93 0.16 -12.69
C GLY A 122 -6.00 -0.58 -11.88
N LEU A 123 -5.58 -1.26 -10.80
CA LEU A 123 -6.51 -2.00 -9.95
C LEU A 123 -7.62 -1.09 -9.39
N ALA A 124 -7.27 0.13 -9.00
CA ALA A 124 -8.22 1.10 -8.44
C ALA A 124 -9.35 1.48 -9.42
N GLU A 125 -9.13 1.36 -10.72
CA GLU A 125 -10.14 1.61 -11.75
C GLU A 125 -10.92 0.32 -12.08
N MET A 126 -10.24 -0.83 -11.96
CA MET A 126 -10.77 -2.13 -12.39
C MET A 126 -11.83 -2.66 -11.44
N VAL A 127 -11.69 -2.42 -10.13
CA VAL A 127 -12.52 -3.07 -9.11
C VAL A 127 -13.46 -2.11 -8.40
N GLU A 128 -14.53 -2.67 -7.82
CA GLU A 128 -15.30 -1.98 -6.80
C GLU A 128 -14.55 -2.17 -5.45
N PRO A 129 -14.10 -1.07 -4.78
CA PRO A 129 -13.12 -1.20 -3.70
C PRO A 129 -13.60 -2.02 -2.50
N LEU A 130 -14.82 -1.79 -2.01
CA LEU A 130 -15.32 -2.47 -0.81
C LEU A 130 -15.50 -3.96 -1.05
N ALA A 131 -16.16 -4.34 -2.14
CA ALA A 131 -16.36 -5.75 -2.47
C ALA A 131 -15.03 -6.48 -2.73
N PHE A 132 -14.03 -5.78 -3.31
CA PHE A 132 -12.71 -6.36 -3.50
C PHE A 132 -11.97 -6.57 -2.18
N LEU A 133 -12.08 -5.62 -1.23
CA LEU A 133 -11.51 -5.76 0.12
C LEU A 133 -12.20 -6.88 0.91
N GLU A 134 -13.52 -7.06 0.77
CA GLU A 134 -14.25 -8.18 1.37
C GLU A 134 -13.76 -9.54 0.85
N ASP A 135 -13.55 -9.65 -0.47
CA ASP A 135 -12.97 -10.87 -1.06
C ASP A 135 -11.53 -11.13 -0.56
N LEU A 136 -10.74 -10.07 -0.34
CA LEU A 136 -9.40 -10.19 0.25
C LEU A 136 -9.45 -10.59 1.72
N ALA A 137 -10.39 -10.05 2.49
CA ALA A 137 -10.61 -10.45 3.88
C ALA A 137 -10.97 -11.94 3.97
N GLY A 138 -11.80 -12.44 3.05
CA GLY A 138 -12.09 -13.87 2.91
C GLY A 138 -10.85 -14.73 2.61
N ARG A 139 -9.75 -14.14 2.15
CA ARG A 139 -8.44 -14.77 1.93
C ARG A 139 -7.44 -14.52 3.07
N GLY A 140 -7.90 -13.94 4.18
CA GLY A 140 -7.08 -13.65 5.36
C GLY A 140 -6.24 -12.37 5.25
N LEU A 141 -6.60 -11.45 4.36
CA LEU A 141 -5.99 -10.12 4.28
C LEU A 141 -6.97 -9.10 4.84
N GLU A 142 -6.67 -8.59 6.01
CA GLU A 142 -7.49 -7.58 6.68
C GLU A 142 -6.81 -6.22 6.61
N ALA A 143 -7.61 -5.20 6.27
CA ALA A 143 -7.22 -3.81 6.36
C ALA A 143 -8.01 -3.16 7.49
N GLU A 144 -7.32 -2.47 8.36
CA GLU A 144 -7.91 -1.76 9.49
C GLU A 144 -7.83 -0.25 9.28
N VAL A 145 -8.87 0.45 9.74
CA VAL A 145 -8.84 1.90 9.86
C VAL A 145 -8.24 2.24 11.22
N PHE A 146 -7.17 3.01 11.23
CA PHE A 146 -6.65 3.56 12.46
C PHE A 146 -6.42 5.06 12.31
N GLU A 147 -6.87 5.83 13.30
CA GLU A 147 -6.78 7.28 13.32
C GLU A 147 -5.46 7.73 13.94
N GLY A 148 -4.70 8.52 13.17
CA GLY A 148 -3.59 9.34 13.61
C GLY A 148 -2.48 8.62 14.38
N ASP A 149 -1.76 9.38 15.22
CA ASP A 149 -0.67 8.87 16.08
C ASP A 149 -1.14 8.03 17.29
N ARG A 150 -2.42 7.79 17.39
CA ARG A 150 -2.99 6.88 18.38
C ARG A 150 -3.14 5.50 17.76
N ALA A 151 -2.16 4.64 18.02
CA ALA A 151 -2.44 3.23 18.05
C ALA A 151 -3.61 3.06 19.02
N LEU A 152 -4.75 2.65 18.53
CA LEU A 152 -5.84 2.25 19.41
C LEU A 152 -5.32 1.06 20.21
N ALA A 153 -5.18 1.27 21.51
CA ALA A 153 -4.79 0.24 22.46
C ALA A 153 -5.89 -0.82 22.58
#